data_8fea2c67ce692ae79da068403d9f1bd7
#
_entry.id   8fea2c67ce692ae79da068403d9f1bd7
#
_cell.length_a   1.000
_cell.length_b   1.000
_cell.length_c   1.000
_cell.angle_alpha   90.00
_cell.angle_beta   90.00
_cell.angle_gamma   90.00
#
_symmetry.space_group_name_H-M   'P 1'
#
loop_
_entity.id
_entity.type
_entity.pdbx_description
1 polymer ?
#
loop_
_entity_poly.entity_id
_entity_poly.type
_entity_poly.pdbx_seq_one_letter_code
_entity_poly.pdbx_strand_id
1 'polypeptide(L)'
;MPSRTSSRPFSWRSQTRDLTARRPAIAWALALLFVFKGCVALGISAFPISPLEPTKMVAIIGASGIAMGVLVWLAGRRWSLLAFECLAGIASLTASWTIAHAATHGGMMLTAFAYPWIAIYSAHFFPRRAVIVQGGLISVGFGVGLLVGGLSEVFPYWVVVIATIWSICLVMGHLSETLRRQADTDPLTGLLNRAGFLVAANREHAIAQRTGNPLTVAVLDLDGFKQINDLQGHAVGDRVLSDVGRSWCERLRAGDILARHGGDEFVLLLPATSAEGAASVLDRLRDERLPVTWSVGIGTWLAGESLDECIARADTNLYSVKNALRVKDARGTMAQALRTA
;
A
#
# COMPACT_ATOMS: atom_id res chain seq x y z
N MET A 1 -4.52 34.91 -1.38
CA MET A 1 -4.83 33.93 -0.32
C MET A 1 -3.73 32.89 -0.32
N PRO A 2 -2.87 32.77 0.71
CA PRO A 2 -1.84 31.73 0.75
C PRO A 2 -2.48 30.40 1.13
N SER A 3 -2.25 29.37 0.30
CA SER A 3 -2.69 28.00 0.51
C SER A 3 -2.14 27.46 1.83
N ARG A 4 -3.05 27.11 2.74
CA ARG A 4 -2.74 26.37 3.96
C ARG A 4 -2.19 24.97 3.57
N THR A 5 -0.87 24.84 3.41
CA THR A 5 -0.23 23.54 3.46
C THR A 5 -0.22 23.09 4.92
N SER A 6 -1.23 22.32 5.33
CA SER A 6 -1.26 21.68 6.63
C SER A 6 -0.13 20.66 6.67
N SER A 7 0.95 21.01 7.38
CA SER A 7 1.91 20.00 7.85
C SER A 7 1.16 19.11 8.84
N ARG A 8 0.76 17.92 8.38
CA ARG A 8 0.20 16.91 9.29
C ARG A 8 1.32 16.43 10.21
N PRO A 9 1.05 16.25 11.52
CA PRO A 9 2.01 15.64 12.40
C PRO A 9 2.46 14.29 11.82
N PHE A 10 3.74 13.97 11.95
CA PHE A 10 4.36 12.71 11.57
C PHE A 10 3.49 11.56 12.07
N SER A 11 2.80 10.92 11.18
CA SER A 11 1.87 9.87 11.57
C SER A 11 2.39 8.54 11.06
N TRP A 12 2.74 7.67 11.98
CA TRP A 12 2.98 6.25 11.74
C TRP A 12 1.81 5.56 11.02
N ARG A 13 0.70 6.25 10.74
CA ARG A 13 -0.58 5.72 10.25
C ARG A 13 -0.86 5.90 8.76
N SER A 14 0.00 6.50 7.94
CA SER A 14 -0.33 6.71 6.52
C SER A 14 -0.11 5.44 5.66
N GLN A 15 -1.02 4.48 5.76
CA GLN A 15 -1.09 3.28 4.90
C GLN A 15 -1.56 3.58 3.45
N THR A 16 -1.94 4.80 3.13
CA THR A 16 -2.68 5.10 1.89
C THR A 16 -1.82 5.35 0.65
N ARG A 17 -0.52 5.66 0.79
CA ARG A 17 0.35 5.98 -0.36
C ARG A 17 0.91 4.77 -1.12
N ASP A 18 1.07 3.62 -0.47
CA ASP A 18 1.61 2.40 -1.10
C ASP A 18 0.66 1.77 -2.14
N LEU A 19 -0.64 2.07 -2.07
CA LEU A 19 -1.66 1.48 -2.95
C LEU A 19 -1.65 2.05 -4.38
N THR A 20 -1.15 3.27 -4.58
CA THR A 20 -1.13 3.89 -5.92
C THR A 20 -0.03 3.30 -6.81
N ALA A 21 1.11 2.94 -6.25
CA ALA A 21 2.22 2.29 -6.95
C ALA A 21 1.84 0.87 -7.43
N ARG A 22 0.85 0.23 -6.79
CA ARG A 22 0.38 -1.13 -7.12
C ARG A 22 -0.74 -1.19 -8.14
N ARG A 23 -1.31 -0.06 -8.55
CA ARG A 23 -2.43 -0.03 -9.52
C ARG A 23 -2.20 -0.83 -10.80
N PRO A 24 -1.02 -0.80 -11.43
CA PRO A 24 -0.77 -1.62 -12.62
C PRO A 24 -0.87 -3.12 -12.36
N ALA A 25 -0.33 -3.60 -11.22
CA ALA A 25 -0.40 -5.01 -10.85
C ALA A 25 -1.83 -5.45 -10.50
N ILE A 26 -2.57 -4.61 -9.79
CA ILE A 26 -3.99 -4.82 -9.47
C ILE A 26 -4.82 -4.93 -10.76
N ALA A 27 -4.64 -3.99 -11.69
CA ALA A 27 -5.32 -3.97 -12.98
C ALA A 27 -4.97 -5.20 -13.83
N TRP A 28 -3.68 -5.54 -13.90
CA TRP A 28 -3.22 -6.69 -14.68
C TRP A 28 -3.78 -8.02 -14.14
N ALA A 29 -3.73 -8.22 -12.83
CA ALA A 29 -4.26 -9.43 -12.20
C ALA A 29 -5.77 -9.57 -12.41
N LEU A 30 -6.54 -8.47 -12.27
CA LEU A 30 -7.98 -8.48 -12.51
C LEU A 30 -8.32 -8.71 -13.98
N ALA A 31 -7.58 -8.09 -14.89
CA ALA A 31 -7.74 -8.29 -16.34
C ALA A 31 -7.54 -9.76 -16.71
N LEU A 32 -6.46 -10.37 -16.20
CA LEU A 32 -6.17 -11.79 -16.43
C LEU A 32 -7.30 -12.68 -15.89
N LEU A 33 -7.79 -12.38 -14.67
CA LEU A 33 -8.89 -13.12 -14.06
C LEU A 33 -10.16 -13.08 -14.91
N PHE A 34 -10.55 -11.90 -15.42
CA PHE A 34 -11.73 -11.74 -16.27
C PHE A 34 -11.56 -12.45 -17.62
N VAL A 35 -10.41 -12.32 -18.28
CA VAL A 35 -10.13 -13.00 -19.55
C VAL A 35 -10.15 -14.51 -19.38
N PHE A 36 -9.45 -15.04 -18.37
CA PHE A 36 -9.40 -16.47 -18.10
C PHE A 36 -10.79 -17.05 -17.85
N LYS A 37 -11.56 -16.43 -16.94
CA LYS A 37 -12.94 -16.85 -16.64
C LYS A 37 -13.85 -16.76 -17.88
N GLY A 38 -13.69 -15.71 -18.68
CA GLY A 38 -14.43 -15.54 -19.92
C GLY A 38 -14.12 -16.63 -20.94
N CYS A 39 -12.84 -17.00 -21.11
CA CYS A 39 -12.43 -18.10 -21.98
C CYS A 39 -13.01 -19.45 -21.49
N VAL A 40 -12.97 -19.71 -20.19
CA VAL A 40 -13.57 -20.93 -19.60
C VAL A 40 -15.07 -20.95 -19.85
N ALA A 41 -15.80 -19.85 -19.65
CA ALA A 41 -17.24 -19.77 -19.91
C ALA A 41 -17.58 -20.01 -21.39
N LEU A 42 -16.80 -19.46 -22.33
CA LEU A 42 -16.97 -19.75 -23.75
C LEU A 42 -16.69 -21.21 -24.08
N GLY A 43 -15.66 -21.83 -23.49
CA GLY A 43 -15.37 -23.26 -23.64
C GLY A 43 -16.53 -24.13 -23.15
N ILE A 44 -17.12 -23.82 -21.98
CA ILE A 44 -18.30 -24.53 -21.45
C ILE A 44 -19.50 -24.34 -22.38
N SER A 45 -19.70 -23.13 -22.92
CA SER A 45 -20.77 -22.87 -23.88
C SER A 45 -20.63 -23.65 -25.16
N ALA A 46 -19.39 -23.85 -25.63
CA ALA A 46 -19.11 -24.64 -26.87
C ALA A 46 -19.22 -26.16 -26.63
N PHE A 47 -18.91 -26.62 -25.42
CA PHE A 47 -18.95 -28.03 -25.00
C PHE A 47 -19.77 -28.16 -23.70
N PRO A 48 -21.11 -28.02 -23.78
CA PRO A 48 -21.96 -28.04 -22.60
C PRO A 48 -21.97 -29.42 -21.92
N ILE A 49 -21.98 -29.42 -20.60
CA ILE A 49 -22.04 -30.64 -19.79
C ILE A 49 -23.41 -31.33 -19.96
N SER A 50 -24.43 -30.56 -20.21
CA SER A 50 -25.79 -31.02 -20.44
C SER A 50 -26.47 -30.21 -21.57
N PRO A 51 -27.34 -30.83 -22.41
CA PRO A 51 -28.13 -30.11 -23.39
C PRO A 51 -29.10 -29.09 -22.76
N LEU A 52 -29.39 -29.20 -21.48
CA LEU A 52 -30.29 -28.30 -20.74
C LEU A 52 -29.61 -26.99 -20.32
N GLU A 53 -28.26 -26.91 -20.35
CA GLU A 53 -27.54 -25.73 -19.90
C GLU A 53 -27.80 -24.51 -20.81
N PRO A 54 -27.94 -23.29 -20.26
CA PRO A 54 -28.25 -22.08 -21.02
C PRO A 54 -27.01 -21.54 -21.74
N THR A 55 -26.54 -22.28 -22.77
CA THR A 55 -25.28 -22.01 -23.48
C THR A 55 -25.16 -20.58 -24.00
N LYS A 56 -26.25 -19.99 -24.53
CA LYS A 56 -26.27 -18.61 -25.02
C LYS A 56 -25.98 -17.61 -23.90
N MET A 57 -26.57 -17.81 -22.72
CA MET A 57 -26.36 -16.97 -21.56
C MET A 57 -24.89 -17.06 -21.07
N VAL A 58 -24.37 -18.27 -20.97
CA VAL A 58 -22.97 -18.52 -20.58
C VAL A 58 -21.99 -17.91 -21.58
N ALA A 59 -22.28 -17.99 -22.88
CA ALA A 59 -21.49 -17.37 -23.95
C ALA A 59 -21.47 -15.84 -23.84
N ILE A 60 -22.62 -15.20 -23.57
CA ILE A 60 -22.69 -13.74 -23.38
C ILE A 60 -21.89 -13.30 -22.15
N ILE A 61 -22.01 -14.03 -21.03
CA ILE A 61 -21.22 -13.75 -19.83
C ILE A 61 -19.73 -13.93 -20.10
N GLY A 62 -19.35 -14.98 -20.82
CA GLY A 62 -17.97 -15.21 -21.22
C GLY A 62 -17.38 -14.10 -22.07
N ALA A 63 -18.09 -13.70 -23.13
CA ALA A 63 -17.69 -12.62 -24.03
C ALA A 63 -17.61 -11.27 -23.31
N SER A 64 -18.59 -10.95 -22.45
CA SER A 64 -18.58 -9.71 -21.66
C SER A 64 -17.44 -9.71 -20.63
N GLY A 65 -17.10 -10.87 -20.06
CA GLY A 65 -15.94 -11.04 -19.17
C GLY A 65 -14.63 -10.74 -19.90
N ILE A 66 -14.43 -11.28 -21.10
CA ILE A 66 -13.22 -10.98 -21.91
C ILE A 66 -13.16 -9.48 -22.25
N ALA A 67 -14.28 -8.90 -22.72
CA ALA A 67 -14.34 -7.47 -23.03
C ALA A 67 -13.98 -6.60 -21.80
N MET A 68 -14.51 -6.95 -20.62
CA MET A 68 -14.17 -6.27 -19.38
C MET A 68 -12.70 -6.45 -19.02
N GLY A 69 -12.14 -7.64 -19.18
CA GLY A 69 -10.70 -7.89 -18.95
C GLY A 69 -9.81 -7.02 -19.83
N VAL A 70 -10.14 -6.92 -21.15
CA VAL A 70 -9.43 -6.03 -22.07
C VAL A 70 -9.57 -4.56 -21.66
N LEU A 71 -10.77 -4.12 -21.27
CA LEU A 71 -11.00 -2.75 -20.79
C LEU A 71 -10.15 -2.44 -19.53
N VAL A 72 -10.13 -3.37 -18.56
CA VAL A 72 -9.31 -3.23 -17.34
C VAL A 72 -7.83 -3.18 -17.69
N TRP A 73 -7.37 -3.98 -18.63
CA TRP A 73 -5.96 -3.96 -19.07
C TRP A 73 -5.57 -2.63 -19.71
N LEU A 74 -6.43 -2.06 -20.57
CA LEU A 74 -6.18 -0.81 -21.29
C LEU A 74 -6.31 0.43 -20.39
N ALA A 75 -7.34 0.49 -19.56
CA ALA A 75 -7.74 1.70 -18.83
C ALA A 75 -7.51 1.61 -17.30
N GLY A 76 -7.35 0.42 -16.73
CA GLY A 76 -7.37 0.18 -15.29
C GLY A 76 -6.28 0.91 -14.51
N ARG A 77 -5.13 1.23 -15.14
CA ARG A 77 -4.06 2.00 -14.49
C ARG A 77 -4.51 3.36 -13.93
N ARG A 78 -5.59 3.93 -14.47
CA ARG A 78 -6.17 5.23 -14.09
C ARG A 78 -7.29 5.10 -13.06
N TRP A 79 -7.75 3.89 -12.77
CA TRP A 79 -8.91 3.65 -11.92
C TRP A 79 -8.56 3.75 -10.43
N SER A 80 -9.58 4.08 -9.62
CA SER A 80 -9.47 4.09 -8.17
C SER A 80 -9.49 2.66 -7.61
N LEU A 81 -8.96 2.46 -6.40
CA LEU A 81 -9.05 1.16 -5.71
C LEU A 81 -10.51 0.72 -5.56
N LEU A 82 -11.40 1.66 -5.23
CA LEU A 82 -12.83 1.40 -5.10
C LEU A 82 -13.45 0.83 -6.39
N ALA A 83 -13.00 1.28 -7.57
CA ALA A 83 -13.48 0.74 -8.85
C ALA A 83 -13.13 -0.75 -9.01
N PHE A 84 -11.94 -1.16 -8.58
CA PHE A 84 -11.54 -2.57 -8.58
C PHE A 84 -12.33 -3.41 -7.56
N GLU A 85 -12.60 -2.85 -6.36
CA GLU A 85 -13.44 -3.48 -5.35
C GLU A 85 -14.87 -3.69 -5.88
N CYS A 86 -15.46 -2.68 -6.51
CA CYS A 86 -16.77 -2.75 -7.14
C CYS A 86 -16.81 -3.80 -8.25
N LEU A 87 -15.79 -3.87 -9.11
CA LEU A 87 -15.70 -4.88 -10.16
C LEU A 87 -15.62 -6.31 -9.62
N ALA A 88 -14.85 -6.53 -8.55
CA ALA A 88 -14.81 -7.83 -7.88
C ALA A 88 -16.19 -8.18 -7.29
N GLY A 89 -16.89 -7.20 -6.72
CA GLY A 89 -18.28 -7.35 -6.25
C GLY A 89 -19.25 -7.73 -7.37
N ILE A 90 -19.20 -7.03 -8.50
CA ILE A 90 -20.01 -7.33 -9.69
C ILE A 90 -19.72 -8.74 -10.21
N ALA A 91 -18.44 -9.16 -10.24
CA ALA A 91 -18.07 -10.51 -10.66
C ALA A 91 -18.65 -11.58 -9.72
N SER A 92 -18.73 -11.31 -8.41
CA SER A 92 -19.37 -12.22 -7.46
C SER A 92 -20.89 -12.28 -7.64
N LEU A 93 -21.55 -11.16 -7.84
CA LEU A 93 -22.99 -11.10 -8.10
C LEU A 93 -23.34 -11.79 -9.42
N THR A 94 -22.54 -11.61 -10.46
CA THR A 94 -22.72 -12.29 -11.75
C THR A 94 -22.59 -13.81 -11.58
N ALA A 95 -21.62 -14.29 -10.78
CA ALA A 95 -21.48 -15.71 -10.48
C ALA A 95 -22.70 -16.24 -9.72
N SER A 96 -23.18 -15.50 -8.71
CA SER A 96 -24.39 -15.86 -7.94
C SER A 96 -25.63 -15.94 -8.85
N TRP A 97 -25.79 -14.97 -9.75
CA TRP A 97 -26.88 -14.94 -10.71
C TRP A 97 -26.81 -16.14 -11.69
N THR A 98 -25.61 -16.47 -12.17
CA THR A 98 -25.39 -17.63 -13.04
C THR A 98 -25.75 -18.94 -12.34
N ILE A 99 -25.40 -19.08 -11.05
CA ILE A 99 -25.76 -20.25 -10.23
C ILE A 99 -27.29 -20.37 -10.11
N ALA A 100 -27.98 -19.25 -9.88
CA ALA A 100 -29.44 -19.23 -9.75
C ALA A 100 -30.17 -19.66 -11.05
N HIS A 101 -29.52 -19.53 -12.21
CA HIS A 101 -30.10 -19.87 -13.52
C HIS A 101 -29.43 -21.07 -14.19
N ALA A 102 -28.55 -21.79 -13.50
CA ALA A 102 -27.95 -23.02 -14.00
C ALA A 102 -29.01 -24.13 -14.05
N ALA A 103 -29.07 -24.86 -15.15
CA ALA A 103 -30.06 -25.91 -15.35
C ALA A 103 -29.69 -27.23 -14.63
N THR A 104 -28.44 -27.37 -14.20
CA THR A 104 -27.93 -28.59 -13.57
C THR A 104 -27.11 -28.28 -12.31
N HIS A 105 -27.07 -29.23 -11.36
CA HIS A 105 -26.20 -29.13 -10.19
C HIS A 105 -24.72 -29.04 -10.57
N GLY A 106 -24.32 -29.72 -11.66
CA GLY A 106 -22.97 -29.64 -12.22
C GLY A 106 -22.60 -28.22 -12.64
N GLY A 107 -23.50 -27.53 -13.36
CA GLY A 107 -23.35 -26.14 -13.76
C GLY A 107 -23.26 -25.17 -12.58
N MET A 108 -24.06 -25.37 -11.53
CA MET A 108 -23.97 -24.61 -10.28
C MET A 108 -22.58 -24.74 -9.63
N MET A 109 -22.09 -25.97 -9.45
CA MET A 109 -20.82 -26.26 -8.81
C MET A 109 -19.65 -25.73 -9.62
N LEU A 110 -19.69 -25.89 -10.98
CA LEU A 110 -18.66 -25.39 -11.85
C LEU A 110 -18.56 -23.85 -11.77
N THR A 111 -19.70 -23.16 -11.70
CA THR A 111 -19.73 -21.71 -11.53
C THR A 111 -19.16 -21.28 -10.17
N ALA A 112 -19.41 -22.08 -9.11
CA ALA A 112 -18.90 -21.79 -7.77
C ALA A 112 -17.37 -21.76 -7.68
N PHE A 113 -16.65 -22.47 -8.57
CA PHE A 113 -15.18 -22.37 -8.67
C PHE A 113 -14.68 -20.98 -9.04
N ALA A 114 -15.56 -20.07 -9.45
CA ALA A 114 -15.19 -18.67 -9.63
C ALA A 114 -14.85 -17.93 -8.33
N TYR A 115 -15.51 -18.27 -7.23
CA TYR A 115 -15.37 -17.55 -5.96
C TYR A 115 -13.99 -17.64 -5.32
N PRO A 116 -13.31 -18.82 -5.26
CA PRO A 116 -11.93 -18.89 -4.78
C PRO A 116 -10.98 -17.89 -5.45
N TRP A 117 -11.07 -17.71 -6.75
CA TRP A 117 -10.22 -16.77 -7.48
C TRP A 117 -10.50 -15.32 -7.12
N ILE A 118 -11.77 -14.97 -6.96
CA ILE A 118 -12.17 -13.62 -6.49
C ILE A 118 -11.70 -13.41 -5.05
N ALA A 119 -11.80 -14.42 -4.19
CA ALA A 119 -11.34 -14.35 -2.81
C ALA A 119 -9.82 -14.18 -2.71
N ILE A 120 -9.03 -14.95 -3.47
CA ILE A 120 -7.57 -14.84 -3.56
C ILE A 120 -7.19 -13.43 -4.00
N TYR A 121 -7.78 -12.95 -5.11
CA TYR A 121 -7.54 -11.61 -5.61
C TYR A 121 -7.84 -10.53 -4.56
N SER A 122 -9.00 -10.60 -3.93
CA SER A 122 -9.42 -9.64 -2.92
C SER A 122 -8.52 -9.68 -1.67
N ALA A 123 -8.19 -10.87 -1.17
CA ALA A 123 -7.33 -11.05 -0.01
C ALA A 123 -5.89 -10.56 -0.23
N HIS A 124 -5.39 -10.61 -1.47
CA HIS A 124 -4.04 -10.17 -1.81
C HIS A 124 -3.96 -8.63 -1.99
N PHE A 125 -4.95 -8.04 -2.65
CA PHE A 125 -4.85 -6.63 -3.08
C PHE A 125 -5.63 -5.65 -2.22
N PHE A 126 -6.69 -6.07 -1.53
CA PHE A 126 -7.59 -5.16 -0.84
C PHE A 126 -7.37 -5.11 0.68
N PRO A 127 -7.79 -4.02 1.34
CA PRO A 127 -7.74 -3.91 2.79
C PRO A 127 -8.71 -4.90 3.45
N ARG A 128 -8.41 -5.31 4.69
CA ARG A 128 -9.19 -6.32 5.43
C ARG A 128 -10.70 -6.09 5.43
N ARG A 129 -11.14 -4.82 5.57
CA ARG A 129 -12.57 -4.47 5.54
C ARG A 129 -13.23 -4.81 4.19
N ALA A 130 -12.55 -4.54 3.07
CA ALA A 130 -13.07 -4.87 1.75
C ALA A 130 -13.11 -6.40 1.53
N VAL A 131 -12.12 -7.13 2.04
CA VAL A 131 -12.12 -8.61 2.02
C VAL A 131 -13.30 -9.18 2.81
N ILE A 132 -13.61 -8.63 3.99
CA ILE A 132 -14.77 -9.06 4.80
C ILE A 132 -16.08 -8.78 4.04
N VAL A 133 -16.23 -7.60 3.46
CA VAL A 133 -17.41 -7.25 2.66
C VAL A 133 -17.55 -8.18 1.46
N GLN A 134 -16.45 -8.45 0.75
CA GLN A 134 -16.44 -9.35 -0.39
C GLN A 134 -16.77 -10.80 -0.01
N GLY A 135 -16.18 -11.30 1.08
CA GLY A 135 -16.49 -12.62 1.63
C GLY A 135 -17.96 -12.76 2.04
N GLY A 136 -18.52 -11.72 2.66
CA GLY A 136 -19.95 -11.63 3.00
C GLY A 136 -20.84 -11.63 1.76
N LEU A 137 -20.48 -10.85 0.73
CA LEU A 137 -21.21 -10.80 -0.54
C LEU A 137 -21.22 -12.16 -1.25
N ILE A 138 -20.09 -12.87 -1.26
CA ILE A 138 -20.00 -14.23 -1.80
C ILE A 138 -20.88 -15.19 -0.97
N SER A 139 -20.80 -15.12 0.37
CA SER A 139 -21.52 -16.03 1.27
C SER A 139 -23.05 -15.91 1.07
N VAL A 140 -23.56 -14.69 1.06
CA VAL A 140 -25.00 -14.43 0.85
C VAL A 140 -25.41 -14.75 -0.59
N GLY A 141 -24.65 -14.22 -1.57
CA GLY A 141 -24.96 -14.40 -2.98
C GLY A 141 -24.95 -15.86 -3.44
N PHE A 142 -23.99 -16.65 -2.96
CA PHE A 142 -23.94 -18.09 -3.23
C PHE A 142 -25.14 -18.83 -2.61
N GLY A 143 -25.46 -18.55 -1.34
CA GLY A 143 -26.61 -19.16 -0.67
C GLY A 143 -27.94 -18.85 -1.37
N VAL A 144 -28.18 -17.59 -1.73
CA VAL A 144 -29.34 -17.17 -2.50
C VAL A 144 -29.36 -17.84 -3.87
N GLY A 145 -28.22 -17.90 -4.57
CA GLY A 145 -28.09 -18.56 -5.87
C GLY A 145 -28.49 -20.03 -5.83
N LEU A 146 -28.08 -20.78 -4.81
CA LEU A 146 -28.44 -22.19 -4.62
C LEU A 146 -29.93 -22.36 -4.32
N LEU A 147 -30.51 -21.51 -3.45
CA LEU A 147 -31.94 -21.54 -3.11
C LEU A 147 -32.82 -21.27 -4.35
N VAL A 148 -32.52 -20.23 -5.10
CA VAL A 148 -33.25 -19.84 -6.31
C VAL A 148 -33.08 -20.89 -7.41
N GLY A 149 -31.90 -21.48 -7.53
CA GLY A 149 -31.61 -22.58 -8.47
C GLY A 149 -32.26 -23.90 -8.13
N GLY A 150 -33.05 -23.99 -7.02
CA GLY A 150 -33.85 -25.15 -6.67
C GLY A 150 -33.07 -26.34 -6.11
N LEU A 151 -31.87 -26.11 -5.55
CA LEU A 151 -31.11 -27.17 -4.90
C LEU A 151 -31.81 -27.60 -3.59
N SER A 152 -32.09 -28.88 -3.45
CA SER A 152 -32.79 -29.43 -2.24
C SER A 152 -31.90 -29.45 -1.01
N GLU A 153 -30.60 -29.66 -1.19
CA GLU A 153 -29.62 -29.79 -0.10
C GLU A 153 -28.61 -28.62 -0.11
N VAL A 154 -29.10 -27.39 0.10
CA VAL A 154 -28.29 -26.17 0.02
C VAL A 154 -27.17 -26.15 1.09
N PHE A 155 -27.49 -26.54 2.33
CA PHE A 155 -26.65 -26.33 3.49
C PHE A 155 -25.26 -26.98 3.40
N PRO A 156 -25.09 -28.27 3.02
CA PRO A 156 -23.75 -28.86 2.90
C PRO A 156 -22.87 -28.17 1.88
N TYR A 157 -23.41 -27.89 0.69
CA TYR A 157 -22.65 -27.20 -0.37
C TYR A 157 -22.27 -25.80 0.03
N TRP A 158 -23.19 -25.07 0.65
CA TRP A 158 -22.93 -23.72 1.14
C TRP A 158 -21.83 -23.71 2.19
N VAL A 159 -21.90 -24.59 3.21
CA VAL A 159 -20.90 -24.67 4.28
C VAL A 159 -19.50 -24.94 3.71
N VAL A 160 -19.35 -25.93 2.82
CA VAL A 160 -18.05 -26.31 2.26
C VAL A 160 -17.45 -25.16 1.44
N VAL A 161 -18.22 -24.52 0.56
CA VAL A 161 -17.74 -23.44 -0.27
C VAL A 161 -17.38 -22.22 0.59
N ILE A 162 -18.22 -21.86 1.56
CA ILE A 162 -17.98 -20.69 2.41
C ILE A 162 -16.80 -20.92 3.36
N ALA A 163 -16.67 -22.11 3.94
CA ALA A 163 -15.51 -22.47 4.75
C ALA A 163 -14.22 -22.37 3.91
N THR A 164 -14.26 -22.83 2.66
CA THR A 164 -13.12 -22.71 1.72
C THR A 164 -12.78 -21.24 1.43
N ILE A 165 -13.79 -20.41 1.14
CA ILE A 165 -13.57 -18.98 0.85
C ILE A 165 -12.96 -18.25 2.03
N TRP A 166 -13.51 -18.44 3.24
CA TRP A 166 -12.97 -17.79 4.44
C TRP A 166 -11.59 -18.31 4.84
N SER A 167 -11.32 -19.60 4.64
CA SER A 167 -9.98 -20.18 4.82
C SER A 167 -8.96 -19.54 3.85
N ILE A 168 -9.32 -19.38 2.58
CA ILE A 168 -8.50 -18.69 1.59
C ILE A 168 -8.25 -17.24 2.02
N CYS A 169 -9.29 -16.50 2.41
CA CYS A 169 -9.15 -15.11 2.85
C CYS A 169 -8.21 -14.98 4.05
N LEU A 170 -8.30 -15.88 5.03
CA LEU A 170 -7.45 -15.91 6.22
C LEU A 170 -5.99 -16.22 5.87
N VAL A 171 -5.77 -17.32 5.13
CA VAL A 171 -4.40 -17.78 4.79
C VAL A 171 -3.71 -16.79 3.86
N MET A 172 -4.39 -16.36 2.79
CA MET A 172 -3.81 -15.42 1.83
C MET A 172 -3.60 -14.04 2.44
N GLY A 173 -4.53 -13.59 3.29
CA GLY A 173 -4.37 -12.34 4.04
C GLY A 173 -3.17 -12.37 4.97
N HIS A 174 -2.99 -13.47 5.73
CA HIS A 174 -1.83 -13.66 6.59
C HIS A 174 -0.52 -13.76 5.80
N LEU A 175 -0.49 -14.55 4.73
CA LEU A 175 0.70 -14.70 3.89
C LEU A 175 1.10 -13.37 3.23
N SER A 176 0.13 -12.64 2.67
CA SER A 176 0.38 -11.33 2.06
C SER A 176 0.93 -10.33 3.07
N GLU A 177 0.42 -10.32 4.31
CA GLU A 177 0.92 -9.46 5.38
C GLU A 177 2.34 -9.88 5.81
N THR A 178 2.61 -11.19 5.92
CA THR A 178 3.94 -11.72 6.27
C THR A 178 4.97 -11.35 5.21
N LEU A 179 4.66 -11.54 3.92
CA LEU A 179 5.54 -11.13 2.82
C LEU A 179 5.78 -9.62 2.78
N ARG A 180 4.76 -8.82 3.11
CA ARG A 180 4.91 -7.35 3.23
C ARG A 180 5.84 -6.96 4.38
N ARG A 181 5.81 -7.70 5.48
CA ARG A 181 6.70 -7.46 6.63
C ARG A 181 8.13 -7.92 6.37
N GLN A 182 8.33 -8.93 5.52
CA GLN A 182 9.66 -9.43 5.14
C GLN A 182 10.39 -8.51 4.14
N ALA A 183 9.68 -7.61 3.47
CA ALA A 183 10.31 -6.60 2.64
C ALA A 183 10.84 -5.45 3.52
N ASP A 184 12.08 -5.57 4.01
CA ASP A 184 12.69 -4.60 4.93
C ASP A 184 13.27 -3.37 4.23
N THR A 185 13.24 -3.33 2.89
CA THR A 185 13.82 -2.24 2.10
C THR A 185 12.78 -1.47 1.29
N ASP A 186 13.04 -0.19 1.07
CA ASP A 186 12.28 0.66 0.15
C ASP A 186 12.75 0.39 -1.30
N PRO A 187 11.85 0.01 -2.21
CA PRO A 187 12.23 -0.41 -3.57
C PRO A 187 12.77 0.72 -4.44
N LEU A 188 12.52 1.98 -4.08
CA LEU A 188 12.99 3.13 -4.84
C LEU A 188 14.43 3.52 -4.47
N THR A 189 14.69 3.59 -3.17
CA THR A 189 15.98 4.08 -2.64
C THR A 189 16.94 2.97 -2.26
N GLY A 190 16.48 1.72 -2.09
CA GLY A 190 17.26 0.60 -1.56
C GLY A 190 17.56 0.70 -0.06
N LEU A 191 17.15 1.77 0.61
CA LEU A 191 17.28 1.96 2.04
C LEU A 191 16.33 1.04 2.79
N LEU A 192 16.51 0.90 4.10
CA LEU A 192 15.48 0.29 4.93
C LEU A 192 14.17 1.07 4.76
N ASN A 193 13.06 0.34 4.71
CA ASN A 193 11.76 0.95 4.85
C ASN A 193 11.40 1.09 6.34
N ARG A 194 10.22 1.60 6.63
CA ARG A 194 9.73 1.75 8.00
C ARG A 194 9.78 0.45 8.82
N ALA A 195 9.44 -0.70 8.23
CA ALA A 195 9.41 -1.98 8.95
C ALA A 195 10.83 -2.45 9.27
N GLY A 196 11.74 -2.40 8.29
CA GLY A 196 13.14 -2.72 8.48
C GLY A 196 13.83 -1.79 9.48
N PHE A 197 13.50 -0.48 9.43
CA PHE A 197 13.99 0.48 10.42
C PHE A 197 13.58 0.10 11.82
N LEU A 198 12.31 -0.21 12.08
CA LEU A 198 11.83 -0.56 13.42
C LEU A 198 12.50 -1.81 13.98
N VAL A 199 12.74 -2.82 13.14
CA VAL A 199 13.46 -4.04 13.55
C VAL A 199 14.90 -3.70 13.97
N ALA A 200 15.61 -2.95 13.14
CA ALA A 200 16.97 -2.53 13.41
C ALA A 200 17.06 -1.58 14.62
N ALA A 201 16.16 -0.61 14.72
CA ALA A 201 16.13 0.37 15.79
C ALA A 201 15.79 -0.25 17.16
N ASN A 202 14.87 -1.21 17.23
CA ASN A 202 14.59 -1.94 18.46
C ASN A 202 15.80 -2.74 18.96
N ARG A 203 16.58 -3.31 18.03
CA ARG A 203 17.83 -3.99 18.39
C ARG A 203 18.85 -3.02 19.01
N GLU A 204 19.10 -1.89 18.36
CA GLU A 204 20.03 -0.87 18.84
C GLU A 204 19.56 -0.22 20.15
N HIS A 205 18.26 -0.01 20.31
CA HIS A 205 17.65 0.46 21.54
C HIS A 205 17.90 -0.53 22.71
N ALA A 206 17.70 -1.84 22.50
CA ALA A 206 18.01 -2.85 23.50
C ALA A 206 19.52 -2.91 23.87
N ILE A 207 20.41 -2.65 22.89
CA ILE A 207 21.86 -2.53 23.13
C ILE A 207 22.15 -1.29 23.98
N ALA A 208 21.58 -0.13 23.60
CA ALA A 208 21.75 1.13 24.34
C ALA A 208 21.26 1.02 25.78
N GLN A 209 20.10 0.41 26.01
CA GLN A 209 19.58 0.13 27.37
C GLN A 209 20.56 -0.68 28.23
N ARG A 210 21.22 -1.67 27.64
CA ARG A 210 22.14 -2.55 28.35
C ARG A 210 23.50 -1.91 28.60
N THR A 211 23.99 -1.11 27.63
CA THR A 211 25.35 -0.54 27.68
C THR A 211 25.40 0.85 28.26
N GLY A 212 24.28 1.55 28.37
CA GLY A 212 24.23 2.97 28.75
C GLY A 212 24.74 3.92 27.67
N ASN A 213 25.04 3.42 26.46
CA ASN A 213 25.51 4.27 25.38
C ASN A 213 24.39 5.17 24.87
N PRO A 214 24.69 6.41 24.47
CA PRO A 214 23.71 7.31 23.89
C PRO A 214 23.17 6.74 22.54
N LEU A 215 21.91 6.98 22.27
CA LEU A 215 21.26 6.61 21.03
C LEU A 215 20.49 7.83 20.52
N THR A 216 20.77 8.27 19.32
CA THR A 216 20.11 9.45 18.75
C THR A 216 19.33 9.08 17.50
N VAL A 217 18.09 9.60 17.42
CA VAL A 217 17.22 9.52 16.23
C VAL A 217 17.15 10.89 15.59
N ALA A 218 17.27 10.95 14.28
CA ALA A 218 17.00 12.14 13.50
C ALA A 218 15.89 11.86 12.49
N VAL A 219 14.86 12.69 12.45
CA VAL A 219 13.80 12.68 11.45
C VAL A 219 14.10 13.79 10.45
N LEU A 220 14.22 13.44 9.18
CA LEU A 220 14.60 14.34 8.09
C LEU A 220 13.47 14.41 7.07
N ASP A 221 13.25 15.58 6.50
CA ASP A 221 12.22 15.81 5.51
C ASP A 221 12.76 16.77 4.43
N LEU A 222 12.59 16.41 3.16
CA LEU A 222 13.10 17.20 2.03
C LEU A 222 12.25 18.44 1.81
N ASP A 223 12.89 19.60 1.86
CA ASP A 223 12.21 20.88 1.71
C ASP A 223 11.76 21.10 0.26
N GLY A 224 10.47 21.45 0.09
CA GLY A 224 9.94 21.76 -1.25
C GLY A 224 9.79 20.57 -2.19
N PHE A 225 9.95 19.31 -1.75
CA PHE A 225 9.91 18.14 -2.62
C PHE A 225 8.61 18.03 -3.43
N LYS A 226 7.48 18.45 -2.85
CA LYS A 226 6.22 18.51 -3.60
C LYS A 226 6.29 19.42 -4.81
N GLN A 227 6.99 20.56 -4.71
CA GLN A 227 7.16 21.49 -5.83
C GLN A 227 7.99 20.86 -6.95
N ILE A 228 9.02 20.06 -6.62
CA ILE A 228 9.79 19.30 -7.61
C ILE A 228 8.87 18.37 -8.38
N ASN A 229 8.01 17.60 -7.67
CA ASN A 229 7.05 16.73 -8.31
C ASN A 229 6.04 17.47 -9.20
N ASP A 230 5.50 18.59 -8.71
CA ASP A 230 4.48 19.37 -9.41
C ASP A 230 5.06 20.06 -10.68
N LEU A 231 6.31 20.51 -10.65
CA LEU A 231 6.98 21.22 -11.76
C LEU A 231 7.68 20.28 -12.75
N GLN A 232 8.33 19.22 -12.27
CA GLN A 232 9.21 18.37 -13.07
C GLN A 232 8.71 16.93 -13.23
N GLY A 233 7.59 16.59 -12.57
CA GLY A 233 6.97 15.28 -12.61
C GLY A 233 7.59 14.26 -11.63
N HIS A 234 6.79 13.23 -11.30
CA HIS A 234 7.15 12.21 -10.31
C HIS A 234 8.44 11.44 -10.64
N ALA A 235 8.74 11.25 -11.93
CA ALA A 235 9.98 10.55 -12.32
C ALA A 235 11.26 11.32 -11.96
N VAL A 236 11.21 12.66 -11.90
CA VAL A 236 12.31 13.49 -11.42
C VAL A 236 12.38 13.42 -9.89
N GLY A 237 11.24 13.52 -9.19
CA GLY A 237 11.17 13.34 -7.74
C GLY A 237 11.73 12.00 -7.29
N ASP A 238 11.40 10.92 -7.99
CA ASP A 238 11.92 9.58 -7.70
C ASP A 238 13.45 9.49 -7.82
N ARG A 239 14.04 10.15 -8.85
CA ARG A 239 15.49 10.26 -8.99
C ARG A 239 16.11 11.04 -7.83
N VAL A 240 15.52 12.18 -7.46
CA VAL A 240 16.01 12.99 -6.33
C VAL A 240 16.02 12.16 -5.03
N LEU A 241 14.95 11.41 -4.75
CA LEU A 241 14.90 10.52 -3.57
C LEU A 241 16.00 9.46 -3.58
N SER A 242 16.25 8.84 -4.74
CA SER A 242 17.29 7.82 -4.88
C SER A 242 18.69 8.41 -4.73
N ASP A 243 18.93 9.59 -5.30
CA ASP A 243 20.22 10.27 -5.22
C ASP A 243 20.52 10.78 -3.80
N VAL A 244 19.52 11.32 -3.10
CA VAL A 244 19.60 11.68 -1.68
C VAL A 244 19.97 10.47 -0.84
N GLY A 245 19.22 9.36 -0.98
CA GLY A 245 19.45 8.13 -0.22
C GLY A 245 20.87 7.60 -0.42
N ARG A 246 21.36 7.57 -1.67
CA ARG A 246 22.72 7.13 -2.03
C ARG A 246 23.77 8.07 -1.43
N SER A 247 23.64 9.37 -1.65
CA SER A 247 24.58 10.38 -1.15
C SER A 247 24.72 10.32 0.37
N TRP A 248 23.61 10.12 1.09
CA TRP A 248 23.66 10.00 2.55
C TRP A 248 24.28 8.70 3.01
N CYS A 249 23.95 7.55 2.37
CA CYS A 249 24.59 6.28 2.70
C CYS A 249 26.11 6.31 2.57
N GLU A 250 26.64 6.98 1.53
CA GLU A 250 28.10 7.09 1.32
C GLU A 250 28.81 7.89 2.41
N ARG A 251 28.09 8.72 3.14
CA ARG A 251 28.63 9.59 4.21
C ARG A 251 28.40 9.05 5.62
N LEU A 252 27.60 8.01 5.76
CA LEU A 252 27.30 7.35 7.03
C LEU A 252 28.31 6.22 7.30
N ARG A 253 28.56 5.91 8.57
CA ARG A 253 29.38 4.77 8.97
C ARG A 253 28.52 3.49 8.95
N ALA A 254 29.15 2.34 8.93
CA ALA A 254 28.49 1.04 8.86
C ALA A 254 27.50 0.76 10.01
N GLY A 255 27.64 1.43 11.15
CA GLY A 255 26.74 1.28 12.30
C GLY A 255 25.54 2.23 12.28
N ASP A 256 25.53 3.24 11.41
CA ASP A 256 24.42 4.18 11.29
C ASP A 256 23.30 3.53 10.46
N ILE A 257 22.06 3.77 10.82
CA ILE A 257 20.90 3.12 10.19
C ILE A 257 20.05 4.19 9.55
N LEU A 258 20.04 4.23 8.21
CA LEU A 258 19.22 5.14 7.42
C LEU A 258 18.03 4.40 6.81
N ALA A 259 16.86 5.00 6.91
CA ALA A 259 15.63 4.46 6.35
C ALA A 259 14.81 5.55 5.68
N ARG A 260 14.05 5.16 4.65
CA ARG A 260 12.98 6.00 4.10
C ARG A 260 11.67 5.64 4.77
N HIS A 261 11.09 6.62 5.47
CA HIS A 261 9.83 6.41 6.18
C HIS A 261 8.63 6.43 5.23
N GLY A 262 8.66 7.29 4.22
CA GLY A 262 7.66 7.39 3.15
C GLY A 262 7.59 8.78 2.55
N GLY A 263 7.23 8.89 1.28
CA GLY A 263 7.23 10.18 0.58
C GLY A 263 8.64 10.77 0.52
N ASP A 264 8.81 11.94 1.14
CA ASP A 264 10.01 12.76 1.27
C ASP A 264 10.65 12.68 2.68
N GLU A 265 10.14 11.77 3.53
CA GLU A 265 10.57 11.62 4.91
C GLU A 265 11.59 10.47 5.08
N PHE A 266 12.70 10.77 5.76
CA PHE A 266 13.75 9.81 6.12
C PHE A 266 13.96 9.80 7.62
N VAL A 267 14.43 8.67 8.13
CA VAL A 267 14.80 8.52 9.56
C VAL A 267 16.21 7.95 9.64
N LEU A 268 17.02 8.56 10.47
CA LEU A 268 18.39 8.16 10.74
C LEU A 268 18.52 7.81 12.23
N LEU A 269 19.01 6.61 12.51
CA LEU A 269 19.37 6.18 13.86
C LEU A 269 20.91 6.14 13.98
N LEU A 270 21.41 6.76 15.02
CA LEU A 270 22.84 6.91 15.32
C LEU A 270 23.16 6.22 16.65
N PRO A 271 23.55 4.93 16.64
CA PRO A 271 23.99 4.23 17.83
C PRO A 271 25.26 4.84 18.44
N ALA A 272 25.39 4.79 19.76
CA ALA A 272 26.53 5.32 20.50
C ALA A 272 26.90 6.77 20.09
N THR A 273 25.89 7.62 19.89
CA THR A 273 26.05 9.00 19.40
C THR A 273 25.19 9.95 20.22
N SER A 274 25.83 10.99 20.82
CA SER A 274 25.15 12.06 21.54
C SER A 274 24.47 13.06 20.56
N ALA A 275 23.72 14.02 21.09
CA ALA A 275 23.11 15.08 20.28
C ALA A 275 24.14 15.90 19.50
N GLU A 276 25.29 16.24 20.14
CA GLU A 276 26.38 16.98 19.50
C GLU A 276 27.05 16.16 18.41
N GLY A 277 27.28 14.86 18.67
CA GLY A 277 27.77 13.92 17.68
C GLY A 277 26.84 13.79 16.47
N ALA A 278 25.53 13.76 16.73
CA ALA A 278 24.52 13.72 15.67
C ALA A 278 24.55 14.99 14.81
N ALA A 279 24.72 16.16 15.40
CA ALA A 279 24.86 17.41 14.64
C ALA A 279 26.03 17.35 13.64
N SER A 280 27.18 16.82 14.08
CA SER A 280 28.35 16.64 13.20
C SER A 280 28.10 15.64 12.08
N VAL A 281 27.35 14.56 12.32
CA VAL A 281 26.93 13.62 11.27
C VAL A 281 26.03 14.31 10.28
N LEU A 282 25.02 15.05 10.75
CA LEU A 282 24.04 15.73 9.92
C LEU A 282 24.69 16.81 9.04
N ASP A 283 25.70 17.53 9.54
CA ASP A 283 26.47 18.47 8.71
C ASP A 283 27.20 17.77 7.55
N ARG A 284 27.74 16.56 7.78
CA ARG A 284 28.36 15.78 6.68
C ARG A 284 27.35 15.32 5.63
N LEU A 285 26.07 15.19 5.98
CA LEU A 285 25.01 14.82 5.02
C LEU A 285 24.63 15.99 4.11
N ARG A 286 25.01 17.23 4.40
CA ARG A 286 24.81 18.36 3.53
C ARG A 286 25.66 18.19 2.26
N ASP A 287 25.01 18.19 1.11
CA ASP A 287 25.65 18.04 -0.19
C ASP A 287 25.09 19.10 -1.15
N GLU A 288 25.91 20.07 -1.50
CA GLU A 288 25.54 21.16 -2.42
C GLU A 288 25.21 20.65 -3.84
N ARG A 289 25.60 19.41 -4.15
CA ARG A 289 25.28 18.78 -5.45
C ARG A 289 23.84 18.26 -5.52
N LEU A 290 23.18 18.11 -4.38
CA LEU A 290 21.78 17.68 -4.34
C LEU A 290 20.85 18.87 -4.66
N PRO A 291 19.83 18.67 -5.51
CA PRO A 291 18.92 19.74 -5.94
C PRO A 291 17.87 20.09 -4.87
N VAL A 292 18.05 19.65 -3.64
CA VAL A 292 17.07 19.78 -2.56
C VAL A 292 17.78 19.98 -1.23
N THR A 293 17.22 20.86 -0.40
CA THR A 293 17.59 21.01 1.00
C THR A 293 16.68 20.14 1.88
N TRP A 294 16.99 20.04 3.16
CA TRP A 294 16.23 19.26 4.09
C TRP A 294 16.21 19.87 5.49
N SER A 295 15.11 19.67 6.18
CA SER A 295 14.91 20.03 7.57
C SER A 295 15.05 18.81 8.46
N VAL A 296 15.55 18.98 9.69
CA VAL A 296 15.79 17.86 10.63
C VAL A 296 15.31 18.19 12.03
N GLY A 297 14.74 17.18 12.68
CA GLY A 297 14.51 17.16 14.12
C GLY A 297 15.27 16.00 14.76
N ILE A 298 15.90 16.27 15.90
CA ILE A 298 16.74 15.30 16.62
C ILE A 298 16.09 14.96 17.96
N GLY A 299 16.15 13.67 18.32
CA GLY A 299 15.78 13.16 19.63
C GLY A 299 16.84 12.19 20.13
N THR A 300 17.57 12.54 21.21
CA THR A 300 18.46 11.58 21.87
C THR A 300 17.65 10.79 22.88
N TRP A 301 17.72 9.47 22.81
CA TRP A 301 17.00 8.58 23.70
C TRP A 301 17.35 8.81 25.17
N LEU A 302 16.33 8.82 26.03
CA LEU A 302 16.43 8.98 27.47
C LEU A 302 16.20 7.65 28.18
N ALA A 303 16.87 7.42 29.28
CA ALA A 303 16.69 6.20 30.06
C ALA A 303 15.23 6.04 30.50
N GLY A 304 14.64 4.88 30.21
CA GLY A 304 13.24 4.59 30.50
C GLY A 304 12.24 5.03 29.43
N GLU A 305 12.69 5.77 28.40
CA GLU A 305 11.87 6.17 27.26
C GLU A 305 11.73 5.01 26.27
N SER A 306 10.55 4.84 25.69
CA SER A 306 10.37 3.93 24.56
C SER A 306 10.95 4.52 23.26
N LEU A 307 11.25 3.66 22.28
CA LEU A 307 11.72 4.11 20.97
C LEU A 307 10.70 5.03 20.28
N ASP A 308 9.41 4.72 20.42
CA ASP A 308 8.34 5.51 19.81
C ASP A 308 8.25 6.93 20.40
N GLU A 309 8.48 7.09 21.71
CA GLU A 309 8.51 8.39 22.37
C GLU A 309 9.72 9.21 21.91
N CYS A 310 10.89 8.58 21.79
CA CYS A 310 12.09 9.23 21.25
C CYS A 310 11.88 9.74 19.82
N ILE A 311 11.29 8.92 18.95
CA ILE A 311 10.99 9.29 17.57
C ILE A 311 9.95 10.43 17.54
N ALA A 312 8.89 10.35 18.34
CA ALA A 312 7.86 11.39 18.41
C ALA A 312 8.45 12.75 18.86
N ARG A 313 9.43 12.72 19.74
CA ARG A 313 10.14 13.93 20.17
C ARG A 313 11.02 14.51 19.07
N ALA A 314 11.72 13.66 18.31
CA ALA A 314 12.47 14.08 17.13
C ALA A 314 11.53 14.73 16.08
N ASP A 315 10.35 14.15 15.84
CA ASP A 315 9.35 14.71 14.93
C ASP A 315 8.83 16.07 15.40
N THR A 316 8.53 16.22 16.69
CA THR A 316 8.12 17.50 17.28
C THR A 316 9.19 18.59 17.07
N ASN A 317 10.46 18.23 17.19
CA ASN A 317 11.58 19.14 16.95
C ASN A 317 11.68 19.51 15.46
N LEU A 318 11.49 18.56 14.53
CA LEU A 318 11.42 18.85 13.09
C LEU A 318 10.31 19.84 12.76
N TYR A 319 9.13 19.62 13.33
CA TYR A 319 7.98 20.52 13.13
C TYR A 319 8.30 21.95 13.59
N SER A 320 8.98 22.08 14.74
CA SER A 320 9.41 23.37 15.28
C SER A 320 10.40 24.09 14.36
N VAL A 321 11.37 23.36 13.82
CA VAL A 321 12.35 23.89 12.84
C VAL A 321 11.64 24.38 11.57
N LYS A 322 10.75 23.58 11.00
CA LYS A 322 10.00 23.95 9.81
C LYS A 322 9.13 25.20 10.02
N ASN A 323 8.50 25.33 11.18
CA ASN A 323 7.71 26.52 11.49
C ASN A 323 8.60 27.77 11.61
N ALA A 324 9.76 27.67 12.25
CA ALA A 324 10.70 28.78 12.37
C ALA A 324 11.21 29.27 10.99
N LEU A 325 11.50 28.33 10.07
CA LEU A 325 11.90 28.65 8.68
C LEU A 325 10.77 29.36 7.92
N ARG A 326 9.55 28.89 7.99
CA ARG A 326 8.37 29.52 7.37
C ARG A 326 8.14 30.95 7.84
N VAL A 327 8.30 31.21 9.15
CA VAL A 327 8.15 32.56 9.70
C VAL A 327 9.27 33.48 9.20
N LYS A 328 10.49 32.99 9.07
CA LYS A 328 11.65 33.73 8.53
C LYS A 328 11.44 34.10 7.06
N ASP A 329 10.99 33.15 6.25
CA ASP A 329 10.71 33.37 4.82
C ASP A 329 9.57 34.37 4.62
N ALA A 330 8.49 34.27 5.40
CA ALA A 330 7.39 35.23 5.36
C ALA A 330 7.83 36.66 5.72
N ARG A 331 8.72 36.80 6.73
CA ARG A 331 9.28 38.11 7.12
C ARG A 331 10.24 38.67 6.05
N GLY A 332 11.06 37.80 5.42
CA GLY A 332 11.95 38.16 4.32
C GLY A 332 11.18 38.70 3.10
N THR A 333 10.12 37.99 2.70
CA THR A 333 9.26 38.39 1.59
C THR A 333 8.53 39.70 1.87
N MET A 334 8.05 39.91 3.10
CA MET A 334 7.39 41.16 3.49
C MET A 334 8.35 42.35 3.54
N ALA A 335 9.57 42.13 4.03
CA ALA A 335 10.60 43.18 4.04
C ALA A 335 11.06 43.56 2.62
N GLN A 336 11.10 42.63 1.69
CA GLN A 336 11.43 42.89 0.29
C GLN A 336 10.28 43.61 -0.44
N ALA A 337 9.02 43.26 -0.18
CA ALA A 337 7.85 43.94 -0.72
C ALA A 337 7.77 45.42 -0.25
N LEU A 338 8.12 45.68 1.04
CA LEU A 338 8.19 47.04 1.58
C LEU A 338 9.35 47.89 1.06
N ARG A 339 10.40 47.29 0.44
CA ARG A 339 11.49 48.02 -0.18
C ARG A 339 11.26 48.33 -1.67
N THR A 340 10.28 47.65 -2.29
CA THR A 340 9.92 47.83 -3.72
C THR A 340 8.65 48.63 -3.92
N ALA A 341 7.96 49.00 -2.82
CA ALA A 341 6.82 49.94 -2.78
C ALA A 341 7.31 51.34 -2.35
#